data_3574f6b088d105be6a5115870f068d24
#
_entry.id   3574f6b088d105be6a5115870f068d24
#
_cell.length_a   1.000
_cell.length_b   1.000
_cell.length_c   1.000
_cell.angle_alpha   90.00
_cell.angle_beta   90.00
_cell.angle_gamma   90.00
#
_symmetry.space_group_name_H-M   'P 1'
#
loop_
_entity.id
_entity.type
_entity.pdbx_description
1 polymer ?
#
loop_
_entity_poly.entity_id
_entity_poly.type
_entity_poly.pdbx_seq_one_letter_code
_entity_poly.pdbx_strand_id
1 'polypeptide(L)'
;LPRPELNALEHGCDAFICPSIYEPLGIVNLEAMACSLPVVGSATGGIPEVVADGETGLLIHFSQLRDGTGTPTDPDKFVHDMAAAIDDMFSDMDRAREMGRAGYRRAQEVFSWETIADNTIDVYEKVLHG
;
A
#
# COMPACT_ATOMS: atom_id res chain seq x y z
N LEU A 1 -8.45 -18.18 -1.15
CA LEU A 1 -8.48 -18.38 -2.61
C LEU A 1 -7.09 -18.78 -3.11
N PRO A 2 -7.02 -19.70 -4.07
CA PRO A 2 -5.77 -19.95 -4.78
C PRO A 2 -5.23 -18.68 -5.46
N ARG A 3 -3.90 -18.56 -5.57
CA ARG A 3 -3.25 -17.36 -6.11
C ARG A 3 -3.78 -16.91 -7.48
N PRO A 4 -3.99 -17.82 -8.49
CA PRO A 4 -4.52 -17.40 -9.78
C PRO A 4 -5.94 -16.79 -9.70
N GLU A 5 -6.78 -17.31 -8.82
CA GLU A 5 -8.14 -16.80 -8.61
C GLU A 5 -8.13 -15.45 -7.93
N LEU A 6 -7.23 -15.25 -6.94
CA LEU A 6 -7.06 -13.97 -6.29
C LEU A 6 -6.58 -12.90 -7.28
N ASN A 7 -5.60 -13.23 -8.11
CA ASN A 7 -5.11 -12.31 -9.13
C ASN A 7 -6.20 -11.94 -10.14
N ALA A 8 -7.01 -12.92 -10.56
CA ALA A 8 -8.13 -12.67 -11.46
C ALA A 8 -9.18 -11.74 -10.83
N LEU A 9 -9.47 -11.93 -9.54
CA LEU A 9 -10.38 -11.07 -8.81
C LEU A 9 -9.83 -9.64 -8.70
N GLU A 10 -8.57 -9.48 -8.33
CA GLU A 10 -7.93 -8.17 -8.22
C GLU A 10 -7.93 -7.41 -9.56
N HIS A 11 -7.67 -8.09 -10.67
CA HIS A 11 -7.74 -7.46 -11.99
C HIS A 11 -9.15 -6.98 -12.37
N GLY A 12 -10.19 -7.52 -11.76
CA GLY A 12 -11.57 -7.11 -11.97
C GLY A 12 -12.05 -5.99 -11.04
N CYS A 13 -11.21 -5.55 -10.10
CA CYS A 13 -11.55 -4.49 -9.15
C CYS A 13 -11.11 -3.12 -9.63
N ASP A 14 -11.68 -2.07 -9.02
CA ASP A 14 -11.34 -0.67 -9.33
C ASP A 14 -10.39 -0.05 -8.30
N ALA A 15 -10.34 -0.59 -7.10
CA ALA A 15 -9.42 -0.16 -6.03
C ALA A 15 -9.24 -1.27 -5.00
N PHE A 16 -8.17 -1.15 -4.23
CA PHE A 16 -7.91 -2.01 -3.08
C PHE A 16 -7.95 -1.18 -1.80
N ILE A 17 -8.72 -1.65 -0.81
CA ILE A 17 -8.89 -0.96 0.46
C ILE A 17 -8.20 -1.77 1.56
N CYS A 18 -7.26 -1.14 2.25
CA CYS A 18 -6.49 -1.77 3.32
C CYS A 18 -6.61 -0.98 4.62
N PRO A 19 -7.67 -1.19 5.41
CA PRO A 19 -7.91 -0.47 6.66
C PRO A 19 -7.19 -1.10 7.85
N SER A 20 -6.05 -1.72 7.65
CA SER A 20 -5.31 -2.41 8.71
C SER A 20 -4.87 -1.44 9.81
N ILE A 21 -5.00 -1.86 11.06
CA ILE A 21 -4.47 -1.13 12.22
C ILE A 21 -3.12 -1.69 12.67
N TYR A 22 -2.77 -2.85 12.17
CA TYR A 22 -1.46 -3.49 12.39
C TYR A 22 -1.06 -4.23 11.10
N GLU A 23 -0.01 -3.76 10.43
CA GLU A 23 0.47 -4.36 9.19
C GLU A 23 2.00 -4.27 9.11
N PRO A 24 2.74 -5.34 9.42
CA PRO A 24 4.19 -5.30 9.47
C PRO A 24 4.87 -5.00 8.12
N LEU A 25 4.38 -5.57 7.03
CA LEU A 25 5.06 -5.54 5.74
C LEU A 25 4.26 -4.88 4.61
N GLY A 26 2.93 -4.95 4.63
CA GLY A 26 2.10 -4.37 3.58
C GLY A 26 2.12 -5.14 2.25
N ILE A 27 2.46 -6.41 2.25
CA ILE A 27 2.59 -7.25 1.02
C ILE A 27 1.29 -7.28 0.22
N VAL A 28 0.13 -7.32 0.89
CA VAL A 28 -1.17 -7.34 0.21
C VAL A 28 -1.39 -6.09 -0.65
N ASN A 29 -0.87 -4.94 -0.20
CA ASN A 29 -0.91 -3.70 -0.97
C ASN A 29 -0.02 -3.80 -2.21
N LEU A 30 1.15 -4.40 -2.07
CA LEU A 30 2.07 -4.62 -3.19
C LEU A 30 1.47 -5.54 -4.25
N GLU A 31 0.76 -6.59 -3.83
CA GLU A 31 0.05 -7.49 -4.73
C GLU A 31 -1.04 -6.75 -5.51
N ALA A 32 -1.82 -5.91 -4.84
CA ALA A 32 -2.84 -5.08 -5.48
C ALA A 32 -2.20 -4.08 -6.47
N MET A 33 -1.10 -3.46 -6.11
CA MET A 33 -0.35 -2.55 -6.99
C MET A 33 0.18 -3.26 -8.22
N ALA A 34 0.62 -4.51 -8.09
CA ALA A 34 1.05 -5.33 -9.22
C ALA A 34 -0.11 -5.63 -10.19
N CYS A 35 -1.35 -5.53 -9.73
CA CYS A 35 -2.56 -5.62 -10.55
C CYS A 35 -3.05 -4.26 -11.06
N SER A 36 -2.26 -3.21 -10.93
CA SER A 36 -2.58 -1.83 -11.31
C SER A 36 -3.78 -1.24 -10.54
N LEU A 37 -4.00 -1.68 -9.30
CA LEU A 37 -5.05 -1.12 -8.45
C LEU A 37 -4.51 0.05 -7.64
N PRO A 38 -5.23 1.19 -7.61
CA PRO A 38 -4.95 2.22 -6.62
C PRO A 38 -5.32 1.70 -5.23
N VAL A 39 -4.56 2.11 -4.22
CA VAL A 39 -4.75 1.65 -2.85
C VAL A 39 -5.27 2.79 -1.99
N VAL A 40 -6.30 2.52 -1.19
CA VAL A 40 -6.68 3.38 -0.06
C VAL A 40 -6.30 2.61 1.21
N GLY A 41 -5.34 3.13 1.95
CA GLY A 41 -4.80 2.42 3.10
C GLY A 41 -4.62 3.31 4.32
N SER A 42 -4.47 2.64 5.46
CA SER A 42 -4.09 3.28 6.71
C SER A 42 -2.56 3.43 6.79
N ALA A 43 -2.09 4.58 7.27
CA ALA A 43 -0.66 4.84 7.40
C ALA A 43 -0.11 4.20 8.68
N THR A 44 0.03 2.87 8.65
CA THR A 44 0.57 2.09 9.76
C THR A 44 1.54 1.02 9.27
N GLY A 45 2.50 0.64 10.10
CA GLY A 45 3.46 -0.41 9.82
C GLY A 45 4.19 -0.21 8.50
N GLY A 46 4.21 -1.23 7.65
CA GLY A 46 4.88 -1.21 6.34
C GLY A 46 4.08 -0.56 5.21
N ILE A 47 2.82 -0.18 5.43
CA ILE A 47 1.96 0.38 4.37
C ILE A 47 2.54 1.67 3.78
N PRO A 48 3.03 2.65 4.56
CA PRO A 48 3.63 3.87 3.99
C PRO A 48 4.91 3.65 3.19
N GLU A 49 5.58 2.53 3.39
CA GLU A 49 6.77 2.17 2.60
C GLU A 49 6.38 1.66 1.21
N VAL A 50 5.23 1.03 1.11
CA VAL A 50 4.72 0.42 -0.13
C VAL A 50 3.90 1.42 -0.93
N VAL A 51 2.93 2.07 -0.30
CA VAL A 51 2.00 3.01 -0.96
C VAL A 51 2.53 4.43 -0.83
N ALA A 52 2.77 5.07 -1.96
CA ALA A 52 3.15 6.49 -2.01
C ALA A 52 1.89 7.35 -2.00
N ASP A 53 1.66 8.06 -0.88
CA ASP A 53 0.45 8.88 -0.68
C ASP A 53 0.33 9.97 -1.74
N GLY A 54 -0.82 10.03 -2.38
CA GLY A 54 -1.10 10.98 -3.47
C GLY A 54 -0.55 10.56 -4.84
N GLU A 55 0.27 9.51 -4.93
CA GLU A 55 0.89 9.05 -6.17
C GLU A 55 0.37 7.67 -6.62
N THR A 56 0.40 6.69 -5.72
CA THR A 56 -0.05 5.32 -6.00
C THR A 56 -1.30 4.93 -5.25
N GLY A 57 -1.82 5.83 -4.44
CA GLY A 57 -3.00 5.64 -3.64
C GLY A 57 -3.19 6.78 -2.66
N LEU A 58 -4.06 6.57 -1.70
CA LEU A 58 -4.34 7.52 -0.63
C LEU A 58 -4.10 6.85 0.72
N LEU A 59 -3.38 7.52 1.60
CA LEU A 59 -3.16 7.06 2.97
C LEU A 59 -3.92 7.94 3.95
N ILE A 60 -4.58 7.32 4.93
CA ILE A 60 -5.12 8.03 6.06
C ILE A 60 -4.15 7.93 7.23
N HIS A 61 -3.85 9.06 7.85
CA HIS A 61 -3.00 9.13 9.03
C HIS A 61 -3.88 9.16 10.29
N PHE A 62 -3.50 8.40 11.30
CA PHE A 62 -4.28 8.31 12.54
C PHE A 62 -3.36 8.05 13.72
N SER A 63 -3.81 8.44 14.90
CA SER A 63 -3.11 8.15 16.15
C SER A 63 -3.56 6.82 16.73
N GLN A 64 -2.62 6.07 17.29
CA GLN A 64 -2.85 4.75 17.87
C GLN A 64 -2.62 4.77 19.38
N LEU A 65 -3.35 3.91 20.11
CA LEU A 65 -3.10 3.68 21.53
C LEU A 65 -1.70 3.10 21.73
N ARG A 66 -1.09 3.46 22.86
CA ARG A 66 0.26 2.99 23.22
C ARG A 66 0.24 1.69 24.03
N ASP A 67 -0.66 0.79 23.69
CA ASP A 67 -0.81 -0.51 24.37
C ASP A 67 -0.37 -1.70 23.53
N GLY A 68 0.19 -1.44 22.35
CA GLY A 68 0.67 -2.47 21.43
C GLY A 68 -0.40 -3.08 20.53
N THR A 69 -1.67 -2.68 20.67
CA THR A 69 -2.77 -3.24 19.86
C THR A 69 -2.90 -2.61 18.48
N GLY A 70 -2.37 -1.39 18.29
CA GLY A 70 -2.58 -0.60 17.09
C GLY A 70 -3.95 0.07 17.01
N THR A 71 -4.79 -0.06 18.03
CA THR A 71 -6.14 0.51 18.06
C THR A 71 -6.10 2.03 17.88
N PRO A 72 -6.94 2.60 16.98
CA PRO A 72 -7.03 4.05 16.85
C PRO A 72 -7.48 4.71 18.15
N THR A 73 -6.88 5.87 18.47
CA THR A 73 -7.29 6.66 19.66
C THR A 73 -8.69 7.23 19.47
N ASP A 74 -9.12 7.44 18.23
CA ASP A 74 -10.46 7.89 17.87
C ASP A 74 -10.99 6.99 16.73
N PRO A 75 -11.63 5.86 17.05
CA PRO A 75 -12.14 4.92 16.04
C PRO A 75 -13.15 5.53 15.08
N ASP A 76 -14.00 6.42 15.55
CA ASP A 76 -15.02 7.06 14.70
C ASP A 76 -14.38 7.97 13.67
N LYS A 77 -13.36 8.72 14.06
CA LYS A 77 -12.56 9.54 13.14
C LYS A 77 -11.84 8.68 12.10
N PHE A 78 -11.26 7.56 12.51
CA PHE A 78 -10.59 6.62 11.61
C PHE A 78 -11.56 6.10 10.54
N VAL A 79 -12.75 5.68 10.93
CA VAL A 79 -13.78 5.19 10.00
C VAL A 79 -14.23 6.31 9.06
N HIS A 80 -14.46 7.50 9.60
CA HIS A 80 -14.85 8.66 8.80
C HIS A 80 -13.78 9.05 7.78
N ASP A 81 -12.54 9.11 8.19
CA ASP A 81 -11.42 9.47 7.30
C ASP A 81 -11.19 8.41 6.22
N MET A 82 -11.35 7.14 6.57
CA MET A 82 -11.28 6.05 5.60
C MET A 82 -12.39 6.15 4.55
N ALA A 83 -13.61 6.38 4.99
CA ALA A 83 -14.76 6.56 4.09
C ALA A 83 -14.57 7.77 3.18
N ALA A 84 -14.07 8.89 3.72
CA ALA A 84 -13.78 10.09 2.93
C ALA A 84 -12.69 9.85 1.88
N ALA A 85 -11.65 9.10 2.22
CA ALA A 85 -10.58 8.73 1.27
C ALA A 85 -11.11 7.84 0.15
N ILE A 86 -11.99 6.90 0.45
CA ILE A 86 -12.63 6.04 -0.54
C ILE A 86 -13.50 6.88 -1.49
N ASP A 87 -14.31 7.77 -0.93
CA ASP A 87 -15.15 8.68 -1.73
C ASP A 87 -14.29 9.58 -2.63
N ASP A 88 -13.19 10.11 -2.11
CA ASP A 88 -12.25 10.91 -2.89
C ASP A 88 -11.63 10.10 -4.03
N MET A 89 -11.23 8.87 -3.77
CA MET A 89 -10.68 7.98 -4.80
C MET A 89 -11.66 7.77 -5.95
N PHE A 90 -12.91 7.50 -5.66
CA PHE A 90 -13.93 7.24 -6.66
C PHE A 90 -14.56 8.50 -7.25
N SER A 91 -14.26 9.68 -6.74
CA SER A 91 -14.75 10.95 -7.30
C SER A 91 -14.09 11.31 -8.64
N ASP A 92 -12.92 10.74 -8.93
CA ASP A 92 -12.18 10.96 -10.17
C ASP A 92 -11.54 9.63 -10.59
N MET A 93 -12.24 8.89 -11.44
CA MET A 93 -11.79 7.56 -11.89
C MET A 93 -10.58 7.61 -12.81
N ASP A 94 -10.38 8.70 -13.55
CA ASP A 94 -9.19 8.86 -14.39
C ASP A 94 -7.94 9.01 -13.51
N ARG A 95 -8.04 9.80 -12.44
CA ARG A 95 -6.98 9.90 -11.44
C ARG A 95 -6.74 8.57 -10.73
N ALA A 96 -7.78 7.87 -10.34
CA ALA A 96 -7.67 6.55 -9.69
C ALA A 96 -6.93 5.55 -10.59
N ARG A 97 -7.26 5.49 -11.87
CA ARG A 97 -6.58 4.63 -12.83
C ARG A 97 -5.11 5.02 -13.03
N GLU A 98 -4.81 6.31 -13.06
CA GLU A 98 -3.43 6.78 -13.13
C GLU A 98 -2.63 6.40 -11.87
N MET A 99 -3.23 6.51 -10.69
CA MET A 99 -2.63 6.02 -9.44
C MET A 99 -2.35 4.51 -9.50
N GLY A 100 -3.27 3.74 -10.07
CA GLY A 100 -3.09 2.31 -10.27
C GLY A 100 -1.90 2.00 -11.19
N ARG A 101 -1.77 2.72 -12.30
CA ARG A 101 -0.63 2.58 -13.21
C ARG A 101 0.69 2.98 -12.55
N ALA A 102 0.69 4.06 -11.78
CA ALA A 102 1.86 4.48 -11.01
C ALA A 102 2.25 3.43 -9.97
N GLY A 103 1.27 2.79 -9.33
CA GLY A 103 1.50 1.69 -8.40
C GLY A 103 2.13 0.49 -9.06
N TYR A 104 1.67 0.12 -10.25
CA TYR A 104 2.29 -0.96 -11.02
C TYR A 104 3.76 -0.68 -11.33
N ARG A 105 4.07 0.52 -11.81
CA ARG A 105 5.46 0.93 -12.07
C ARG A 105 6.31 0.87 -10.81
N ARG A 106 5.80 1.40 -9.69
CA ARG A 106 6.49 1.37 -8.41
C ARG A 106 6.76 -0.06 -7.94
N ALA A 107 5.78 -0.95 -8.07
CA ALA A 107 5.96 -2.37 -7.71
C ALA A 107 7.10 -3.02 -8.48
N GLN A 108 7.23 -2.74 -9.76
CA GLN A 108 8.30 -3.27 -10.60
C GLN A 108 9.66 -2.63 -10.32
N GLU A 109 9.71 -1.31 -10.16
CA GLU A 109 10.96 -0.57 -10.04
C GLU A 109 11.58 -0.67 -8.64
N VAL A 110 10.76 -0.65 -7.60
CA VAL A 110 11.24 -0.57 -6.21
C VAL A 110 11.24 -1.94 -5.53
N PHE A 111 10.26 -2.78 -5.82
CA PHE A 111 10.00 -4.01 -5.09
C PHE A 111 10.21 -5.29 -5.91
N SER A 112 10.76 -5.21 -7.13
CA SER A 112 11.10 -6.40 -7.90
C SER A 112 12.23 -7.18 -7.21
N TRP A 113 12.26 -8.49 -7.43
CA TRP A 113 13.35 -9.32 -6.91
C TRP A 113 14.72 -8.86 -7.39
N GLU A 114 14.82 -8.36 -8.62
CA GLU A 114 16.06 -7.80 -9.18
C GLU A 114 16.53 -6.59 -8.37
N THR A 115 15.64 -5.63 -8.13
CA THR A 115 15.95 -4.44 -7.33
C THR A 115 16.32 -4.80 -5.89
N ILE A 116 15.61 -5.75 -5.28
CA ILE A 116 15.90 -6.23 -3.93
C ILE A 116 17.28 -6.89 -3.88
N ALA A 117 17.62 -7.70 -4.87
CA ALA A 117 18.93 -8.33 -4.98
C ALA A 117 20.06 -7.30 -5.09
N ASP A 118 19.91 -6.31 -5.96
CA ASP A 118 20.87 -5.23 -6.12
C ASP A 118 21.08 -4.43 -4.83
N ASN A 119 20.00 -4.05 -4.16
CA ASN A 119 20.07 -3.34 -2.89
C ASN A 119 20.76 -4.19 -1.80
N THR A 120 20.54 -5.49 -1.80
CA THR A 120 21.17 -6.41 -0.86
C THR A 120 22.67 -6.49 -1.10
N ILE A 121 23.09 -6.58 -2.36
CA ILE A 121 24.51 -6.57 -2.75
C ILE A 121 25.17 -5.27 -2.30
N ASP A 122 24.53 -4.12 -2.52
CA ASP A 122 25.04 -2.81 -2.09
C ASP A 122 25.27 -2.75 -0.57
N VAL A 123 24.38 -3.34 0.22
CA VAL A 123 24.55 -3.41 1.67
C VAL A 123 25.76 -4.25 2.03
N TYR A 124 25.93 -5.40 1.40
CA TYR A 124 27.10 -6.27 1.63
C TYR A 124 28.39 -5.56 1.25
N GLU A 125 28.43 -4.89 0.12
CA GLU A 125 29.62 -4.13 -0.29
C GLU A 125 29.99 -3.02 0.70
N LYS A 126 29.00 -2.28 1.21
CA LYS A 126 29.21 -1.24 2.23
C LYS A 126 29.77 -1.83 3.55
N VAL A 127 29.31 -3.00 3.93
CA VAL A 127 29.79 -3.68 5.15
C VAL A 127 31.22 -4.18 4.96
N LEU A 128 31.54 -4.70 3.78
CA LEU A 128 32.87 -5.29 3.48
C LEU A 128 33.95 -4.23 3.21
N HIS A 129 33.60 -3.10 2.63
CA HIS A 129 34.55 -2.10 2.13
C HIS A 129 34.37 -0.71 2.77
N GLY A 130 33.33 -0.55 3.56
CA GLY A 130 33.06 0.69 4.28
C GLY A 130 33.61 0.72 5.67
#